data_cc90714d5bf017c7aeee1b413e768fa0
#
_entry.id   cc90714d5bf017c7aeee1b413e768fa0
#
_cell.length_a   1.000
_cell.length_b   1.000
_cell.length_c   1.000
_cell.angle_alpha   90.00
_cell.angle_beta   90.00
_cell.angle_gamma   90.00
#
_symmetry.space_group_name_H-M   'P 1'
#
loop_
_entity.id
_entity.type
_entity.pdbx_description
1 polymer ?
#
loop_
_entity_poly.entity_id
_entity_poly.type
_entity_poly.pdbx_seq_one_letter_code
_entity_poly.pdbx_strand_id
1 'polypeptide(L)'
;IDTNLRSKRLQKTKEIDDYTYARRLYLTTIGRIPTQKELLEFIDDRDSNKKDKLIQKLLNSSGYVNHQLNWWTDMLRVKDRVNGTNINVGAVYRKWLRDSLYSKKPYDQIVRELVGSSGKLLDGGEAISYYLRDRGMQEDNLSHTIRIFLGTRLECAMCHNHPFDKWTQKQFYEMTAFTSGIGNVRLRDQ
;
A
#
# COMPACT_ATOMS: atom_id res chain seq x y z
N ILE A 1 9.55 -1.79 24.79
CA ILE A 1 8.28 -1.35 25.38
C ILE A 1 8.37 -1.44 26.91
N ASP A 2 8.77 -2.59 27.46
CA ASP A 2 8.82 -2.82 28.91
C ASP A 2 9.76 -1.86 29.66
N THR A 3 10.91 -1.54 29.07
CA THR A 3 11.86 -0.57 29.62
C THR A 3 11.25 0.82 29.74
N ASN A 4 10.50 1.25 28.69
CA ASN A 4 9.81 2.54 28.67
C ASN A 4 8.64 2.59 29.68
N LEU A 5 7.90 1.50 29.87
CA LEU A 5 6.84 1.45 30.86
C LEU A 5 7.42 1.59 32.27
N ARG A 6 8.49 0.86 32.55
CA ARG A 6 9.19 0.91 33.88
C ARG A 6 9.75 2.31 34.14
N SER A 7 10.41 2.94 33.19
CA SER A 7 10.96 4.29 33.34
C SER A 7 9.89 5.34 33.63
N LYS A 8 8.68 5.16 33.07
CA LYS A 8 7.53 6.03 33.32
C LYS A 8 6.64 5.59 34.50
N ARG A 9 7.04 4.58 35.23
CA ARG A 9 6.26 3.96 36.35
C ARG A 9 4.84 3.55 35.92
N LEU A 10 4.67 3.12 34.68
CA LEU A 10 3.39 2.64 34.14
C LEU A 10 3.33 1.12 34.27
N GLN A 11 2.16 0.63 34.64
CA GLN A 11 1.88 -0.80 34.64
C GLN A 11 1.37 -1.27 33.30
N LYS A 12 1.69 -2.51 32.91
CA LYS A 12 1.09 -3.15 31.74
C LYS A 12 -0.41 -3.33 31.98
N THR A 13 -1.19 -3.10 30.94
CA THR A 13 -2.60 -3.51 30.95
C THR A 13 -2.71 -5.04 31.03
N LYS A 14 -3.82 -5.53 31.56
CA LYS A 14 -4.13 -6.96 31.59
C LYS A 14 -4.12 -7.54 30.17
N GLU A 15 -3.62 -8.75 30.03
CA GLU A 15 -3.71 -9.47 28.75
C GLU A 15 -5.17 -9.68 28.37
N ILE A 16 -5.43 -9.56 27.07
CA ILE A 16 -6.76 -9.80 26.49
C ILE A 16 -7.03 -11.32 26.46
N ASP A 17 -8.31 -11.68 26.54
CA ASP A 17 -8.76 -13.06 26.37
C ASP A 17 -8.62 -13.54 24.91
N ASP A 18 -8.72 -14.84 24.70
CA ASP A 18 -8.56 -15.47 23.40
C ASP A 18 -9.65 -15.06 22.40
N TYR A 19 -10.89 -14.77 22.84
CA TYR A 19 -11.97 -14.26 22.00
C TYR A 19 -11.62 -12.89 21.42
N THR A 20 -11.20 -11.99 22.28
CA THR A 20 -10.77 -10.64 21.90
C THR A 20 -9.53 -10.69 21.00
N TYR A 21 -8.58 -11.58 21.33
CA TYR A 21 -7.36 -11.79 20.54
C TYR A 21 -7.71 -12.25 19.11
N ALA A 22 -8.48 -13.33 18.97
CA ALA A 22 -8.87 -13.84 17.67
C ALA A 22 -9.62 -12.78 16.84
N ARG A 23 -10.63 -12.11 17.44
CA ARG A 23 -11.37 -11.05 16.77
C ARG A 23 -10.45 -9.95 16.22
N ARG A 24 -9.54 -9.44 17.05
CA ARG A 24 -8.60 -8.37 16.65
C ARG A 24 -7.67 -8.84 15.55
N LEU A 25 -7.11 -10.05 15.68
CA LEU A 25 -6.18 -10.59 14.71
C LEU A 25 -6.85 -10.77 13.33
N TYR A 26 -8.06 -11.33 13.28
CA TYR A 26 -8.82 -11.48 12.03
C TYR A 26 -9.11 -10.12 11.37
N LEU A 27 -9.60 -9.15 12.15
CA LEU A 27 -9.90 -7.81 11.64
C LEU A 27 -8.65 -7.12 11.08
N THR A 28 -7.53 -7.18 11.81
CA THR A 28 -6.29 -6.52 11.39
C THR A 28 -5.65 -7.21 10.19
N THR A 29 -5.74 -8.55 10.12
CA THR A 29 -5.00 -9.32 9.12
C THR A 29 -5.78 -9.51 7.83
N ILE A 30 -7.06 -9.87 7.92
CA ILE A 30 -7.89 -10.22 6.76
C ILE A 30 -9.16 -9.37 6.61
N GLY A 31 -9.34 -8.35 7.46
CA GLY A 31 -10.42 -7.36 7.32
C GLY A 31 -11.82 -7.84 7.69
N ARG A 32 -11.97 -9.02 8.31
CA ARG A 32 -13.26 -9.56 8.77
C ARG A 32 -13.15 -10.19 10.15
N ILE A 33 -14.26 -10.41 10.81
CA ILE A 33 -14.32 -11.21 12.03
C ILE A 33 -14.19 -12.71 11.70
N PRO A 34 -13.73 -13.56 12.65
CA PRO A 34 -13.78 -15.01 12.48
C PRO A 34 -15.22 -15.49 12.37
N THR A 35 -15.44 -16.54 11.60
CA THR A 35 -16.69 -17.32 11.67
C THR A 35 -16.77 -18.04 13.02
N GLN A 36 -17.96 -18.48 13.41
CA GLN A 36 -18.12 -19.26 14.65
C GLN A 36 -17.20 -20.49 14.66
N LYS A 37 -17.11 -21.22 13.54
CA LYS A 37 -16.25 -22.40 13.42
C LYS A 37 -14.78 -22.03 13.64
N GLU A 38 -14.27 -21.02 12.96
CA GLU A 38 -12.88 -20.56 13.09
C GLU A 38 -12.55 -20.11 14.52
N LEU A 39 -13.52 -19.46 15.18
CA LEU A 39 -13.35 -19.01 16.55
C LEU A 39 -13.28 -20.19 17.53
N LEU A 40 -14.21 -21.14 17.43
CA LEU A 40 -14.22 -22.31 18.29
C LEU A 40 -12.99 -23.20 18.09
N GLU A 41 -12.56 -23.43 16.83
CA GLU A 41 -11.32 -24.14 16.52
C GLU A 41 -10.12 -23.52 17.25
N PHE A 42 -10.04 -22.18 17.31
CA PHE A 42 -8.95 -21.50 18.00
C PHE A 42 -9.07 -21.55 19.53
N ILE A 43 -10.28 -21.40 20.08
CA ILE A 43 -10.53 -21.41 21.53
C ILE A 43 -10.26 -22.80 22.12
N ASP A 44 -10.70 -23.85 21.44
CA ASP A 44 -10.58 -25.25 21.89
C ASP A 44 -9.16 -25.82 21.67
N ASP A 45 -8.33 -25.17 20.84
CA ASP A 45 -6.93 -25.56 20.65
C ASP A 45 -6.14 -25.32 21.95
N ARG A 46 -5.59 -26.42 22.50
CA ARG A 46 -4.77 -26.40 23.73
C ARG A 46 -3.27 -26.24 23.49
N ASP A 47 -2.86 -26.09 22.22
CA ASP A 47 -1.46 -25.89 21.88
C ASP A 47 -0.95 -24.54 22.41
N SER A 48 0.18 -24.56 23.10
CA SER A 48 0.83 -23.33 23.60
C SER A 48 1.18 -22.35 22.49
N ASN A 49 1.38 -22.83 21.25
CA ASN A 49 1.72 -22.04 20.07
C ASN A 49 0.51 -21.70 19.21
N LYS A 50 -0.73 -21.88 19.69
CA LYS A 50 -1.96 -21.64 18.90
C LYS A 50 -2.05 -20.23 18.31
N LYS A 51 -1.54 -19.22 19.03
CA LYS A 51 -1.53 -17.82 18.56
C LYS A 51 -0.62 -17.65 17.34
N ASP A 52 0.58 -18.20 17.36
CA ASP A 52 1.51 -18.14 16.23
C ASP A 52 1.00 -18.95 15.04
N LYS A 53 0.41 -20.12 15.27
CA LYS A 53 -0.25 -20.90 14.22
C LYS A 53 -1.36 -20.11 13.55
N LEU A 54 -2.20 -19.42 14.32
CA LEU A 54 -3.27 -18.59 13.77
C LEU A 54 -2.71 -17.43 12.96
N ILE A 55 -1.67 -16.74 13.45
CA ILE A 55 -0.99 -15.68 12.69
C ILE A 55 -0.52 -16.22 11.33
N GLN A 56 0.21 -17.33 11.34
CA GLN A 56 0.72 -17.92 10.09
C GLN A 56 -0.40 -18.36 9.14
N LYS A 57 -1.46 -18.97 9.67
CA LYS A 57 -2.65 -19.35 8.89
C LYS A 57 -3.25 -18.14 8.18
N LEU A 58 -3.44 -17.03 8.89
CA LEU A 58 -4.06 -15.83 8.33
C LEU A 58 -3.15 -15.11 7.33
N LEU A 59 -1.85 -14.96 7.63
CA LEU A 59 -0.88 -14.32 6.73
C LEU A 59 -0.68 -15.09 5.42
N ASN A 60 -0.91 -16.40 5.41
CA ASN A 60 -0.81 -17.23 4.21
C ASN A 60 -2.17 -17.42 3.49
N SER A 61 -3.22 -16.72 3.93
CA SER A 61 -4.56 -16.83 3.34
C SER A 61 -4.78 -15.87 2.18
N SER A 62 -5.71 -16.21 1.28
CA SER A 62 -6.21 -15.28 0.26
C SER A 62 -6.91 -14.06 0.88
N GLY A 63 -7.45 -14.21 2.09
CA GLY A 63 -8.06 -13.11 2.86
C GLY A 63 -7.06 -12.00 3.16
N TYR A 64 -5.82 -12.37 3.53
CA TYR A 64 -4.74 -11.40 3.75
C TYR A 64 -4.44 -10.62 2.47
N VAL A 65 -4.23 -11.32 1.36
CA VAL A 65 -3.93 -10.67 0.07
C VAL A 65 -5.06 -9.73 -0.34
N ASN A 66 -6.31 -10.14 -0.21
CA ASN A 66 -7.45 -9.31 -0.57
C ASN A 66 -7.56 -8.06 0.33
N HIS A 67 -7.33 -8.22 1.64
CA HIS A 67 -7.35 -7.09 2.58
C HIS A 67 -6.22 -6.10 2.29
N GLN A 68 -5.00 -6.59 2.08
CA GLN A 68 -3.86 -5.77 1.70
C GLN A 68 -4.07 -5.09 0.34
N LEU A 69 -4.66 -5.79 -0.63
CA LEU A 69 -4.95 -5.23 -1.95
C LEU A 69 -5.88 -4.00 -1.85
N ASN A 70 -6.91 -4.04 -1.00
CA ASN A 70 -7.78 -2.90 -0.79
C ASN A 70 -7.00 -1.70 -0.26
N TRP A 71 -6.17 -1.92 0.77
CA TRP A 71 -5.33 -0.86 1.33
C TRP A 71 -4.35 -0.27 0.29
N TRP A 72 -3.69 -1.13 -0.49
CA TRP A 72 -2.76 -0.69 -1.53
C TRP A 72 -3.48 0.08 -2.66
N THR A 73 -4.66 -0.39 -3.09
CA THR A 73 -5.42 0.28 -4.16
C THR A 73 -5.90 1.66 -3.75
N ASP A 74 -6.33 1.81 -2.49
CA ASP A 74 -6.73 3.12 -1.95
C ASP A 74 -5.52 4.06 -1.82
N MET A 75 -4.44 3.59 -1.21
CA MET A 75 -3.21 4.37 -1.04
C MET A 75 -2.62 4.80 -2.37
N LEU A 76 -2.58 3.91 -3.36
CA LEU A 76 -2.07 4.19 -4.70
C LEU A 76 -3.11 4.86 -5.61
N ARG A 77 -4.33 5.10 -5.15
CA ARG A 77 -5.39 5.78 -5.89
C ARG A 77 -5.68 5.13 -7.24
N VAL A 78 -5.80 3.81 -7.26
CA VAL A 78 -6.07 3.03 -8.48
C VAL A 78 -7.39 3.46 -9.11
N LYS A 79 -7.35 3.84 -10.39
CA LYS A 79 -8.53 4.25 -11.17
C LYS A 79 -8.80 3.25 -12.28
N ASP A 80 -10.07 2.89 -12.46
CA ASP A 80 -10.47 1.93 -13.49
C ASP A 80 -10.35 2.48 -14.91
N ARG A 81 -10.66 3.76 -15.07
CA ARG A 81 -10.65 4.43 -16.37
C ARG A 81 -9.70 5.61 -16.37
N VAL A 82 -8.90 5.66 -17.39
CA VAL A 82 -8.04 6.79 -17.70
C VAL A 82 -8.43 7.31 -19.09
N ASN A 83 -8.55 8.63 -19.25
CA ASN A 83 -8.92 9.22 -20.52
C ASN A 83 -7.91 8.81 -21.63
N GLY A 84 -8.42 8.53 -22.83
CA GLY A 84 -7.60 8.17 -23.99
C GLY A 84 -7.36 6.67 -24.16
N THR A 85 -8.03 5.82 -23.39
CA THR A 85 -7.99 4.36 -23.59
C THR A 85 -9.33 3.69 -23.24
N ASN A 86 -9.66 2.62 -23.96
CA ASN A 86 -10.76 1.71 -23.63
C ASN A 86 -10.34 0.59 -22.67
N ILE A 87 -9.05 0.51 -22.30
CA ILE A 87 -8.53 -0.50 -21.39
C ILE A 87 -8.94 -0.15 -19.96
N ASN A 88 -9.38 -1.14 -19.21
CA ASN A 88 -9.55 -1.01 -17.76
C ASN A 88 -8.18 -1.05 -17.08
N VAL A 89 -7.53 0.12 -17.03
CA VAL A 89 -6.20 0.29 -16.43
C VAL A 89 -6.18 -0.16 -14.96
N GLY A 90 -7.25 0.12 -14.22
CA GLY A 90 -7.36 -0.29 -12.82
C GLY A 90 -7.40 -1.81 -12.64
N ALA A 91 -8.02 -2.55 -13.56
CA ALA A 91 -8.02 -4.02 -13.50
C ALA A 91 -6.61 -4.57 -13.72
N VAL A 92 -5.85 -4.03 -14.68
CA VAL A 92 -4.46 -4.40 -14.96
C VAL A 92 -3.59 -4.11 -13.74
N TYR A 93 -3.73 -2.93 -13.16
CA TYR A 93 -2.95 -2.51 -11.99
C TYR A 93 -3.27 -3.36 -10.75
N ARG A 94 -4.56 -3.61 -10.47
CA ARG A 94 -4.95 -4.49 -9.34
C ARG A 94 -4.45 -5.91 -9.53
N LYS A 95 -4.42 -6.43 -10.77
CA LYS A 95 -3.83 -7.74 -11.04
C LYS A 95 -2.35 -7.77 -10.67
N TRP A 96 -1.57 -6.81 -11.15
CA TRP A 96 -0.14 -6.70 -10.83
C TRP A 96 0.12 -6.57 -9.32
N LEU A 97 -0.65 -5.73 -8.62
CA LEU A 97 -0.57 -5.59 -7.15
C LEU A 97 -0.90 -6.91 -6.44
N ARG A 98 -1.96 -7.58 -6.86
CA ARG A 98 -2.37 -8.88 -6.31
C ARG A 98 -1.27 -9.92 -6.49
N ASP A 99 -0.71 -10.04 -7.68
CA ASP A 99 0.36 -10.99 -7.99
C ASP A 99 1.62 -10.69 -7.16
N SER A 100 1.96 -9.41 -6.98
CA SER A 100 3.05 -8.96 -6.12
C SER A 100 2.83 -9.34 -4.65
N LEU A 101 1.60 -9.19 -4.13
CA LEU A 101 1.25 -9.57 -2.77
C LEU A 101 1.22 -11.10 -2.58
N TYR A 102 0.70 -11.86 -3.54
CA TYR A 102 0.72 -13.32 -3.52
C TYR A 102 2.14 -13.89 -3.51
N SER A 103 3.03 -13.32 -4.33
CA SER A 103 4.45 -13.72 -4.37
C SER A 103 5.25 -13.21 -3.17
N LYS A 104 4.60 -12.50 -2.23
CA LYS A 104 5.27 -11.88 -1.07
C LYS A 104 6.44 -10.99 -1.49
N LYS A 105 6.29 -10.27 -2.61
CA LYS A 105 7.31 -9.35 -3.10
C LYS A 105 7.68 -8.35 -2.03
N PRO A 106 8.98 -8.13 -1.73
CA PRO A 106 9.43 -7.15 -0.76
C PRO A 106 8.90 -5.74 -1.06
N TYR A 107 8.60 -4.97 -0.02
CA TYR A 107 8.04 -3.62 -0.14
C TYR A 107 8.91 -2.70 -1.00
N ASP A 108 10.22 -2.71 -0.78
CA ASP A 108 11.16 -1.89 -1.54
C ASP A 108 11.19 -2.28 -3.02
N GLN A 109 11.03 -3.57 -3.34
CA GLN A 109 10.93 -4.03 -4.73
C GLN A 109 9.62 -3.55 -5.38
N ILE A 110 8.48 -3.62 -4.66
CA ILE A 110 7.22 -3.06 -5.16
C ILE A 110 7.39 -1.58 -5.49
N VAL A 111 7.98 -0.80 -4.58
CA VAL A 111 8.19 0.63 -4.78
C VAL A 111 9.12 0.91 -5.96
N ARG A 112 10.24 0.17 -6.08
CA ARG A 112 11.18 0.31 -7.21
C ARG A 112 10.52 0.03 -8.55
N GLU A 113 9.70 -1.02 -8.62
CA GLU A 113 8.96 -1.37 -9.84
C GLU A 113 7.91 -0.32 -10.20
N LEU A 114 7.23 0.28 -9.21
CA LEU A 114 6.27 1.36 -9.45
C LEU A 114 6.97 2.63 -9.96
N VAL A 115 7.97 3.11 -9.23
CA VAL A 115 8.64 4.37 -9.55
C VAL A 115 9.54 4.26 -10.77
N GLY A 116 10.16 3.09 -11.00
CA GLY A 116 11.01 2.83 -12.16
C GLY A 116 10.28 2.24 -13.36
N SER A 117 8.94 2.16 -13.32
CA SER A 117 8.19 1.49 -14.39
C SER A 117 8.31 2.20 -15.73
N SER A 118 8.46 1.42 -16.78
CA SER A 118 8.53 1.87 -18.16
C SER A 118 7.96 0.80 -19.08
N GLY A 119 7.74 1.13 -20.36
CA GLY A 119 7.27 0.17 -21.35
C GLY A 119 5.77 0.27 -21.65
N LYS A 120 5.18 -0.83 -22.10
CA LYS A 120 3.76 -0.90 -22.51
C LYS A 120 2.91 -1.54 -21.42
N LEU A 121 1.71 -1.03 -21.23
CA LEU A 121 0.77 -1.45 -20.18
C LEU A 121 0.47 -2.95 -20.17
N LEU A 122 0.36 -3.61 -21.33
CA LEU A 122 -0.06 -5.01 -21.45
C LEU A 122 1.09 -6.00 -21.74
N ASP A 123 2.33 -5.50 -21.88
CA ASP A 123 3.49 -6.31 -22.27
C ASP A 123 4.52 -6.38 -21.11
N GLY A 124 4.07 -6.69 -19.89
CA GLY A 124 4.92 -6.76 -18.72
C GLY A 124 5.20 -5.41 -18.05
N GLY A 125 4.55 -4.34 -18.53
CA GLY A 125 4.67 -2.98 -17.96
C GLY A 125 3.48 -2.55 -17.12
N GLU A 126 2.76 -3.49 -16.48
CA GLU A 126 1.52 -3.18 -15.74
C GLU A 126 1.72 -2.17 -14.62
N ALA A 127 2.93 -2.12 -14.02
CA ALA A 127 3.30 -1.14 -13.00
C ALA A 127 3.26 0.32 -13.51
N ILE A 128 3.30 0.55 -14.83
CA ILE A 128 3.19 1.89 -15.44
C ILE A 128 1.82 2.55 -15.15
N SER A 129 0.83 1.74 -14.76
CA SER A 129 -0.47 2.23 -14.27
C SER A 129 -0.33 3.22 -13.12
N TYR A 130 0.77 3.16 -12.39
CA TYR A 130 1.15 4.12 -11.36
C TYR A 130 1.20 5.56 -11.87
N TYR A 131 1.73 5.75 -13.07
CA TYR A 131 1.84 7.05 -13.71
C TYR A 131 0.56 7.46 -14.44
N LEU A 132 -0.20 6.50 -14.97
CA LEU A 132 -1.44 6.76 -15.71
C LEU A 132 -2.54 7.37 -14.83
N ARG A 133 -2.54 7.12 -13.52
CA ARG A 133 -3.56 7.61 -12.58
C ARG A 133 -3.66 9.14 -12.56
N ASP A 134 -2.54 9.83 -12.74
CA ASP A 134 -2.44 11.29 -12.61
C ASP A 134 -2.55 11.99 -13.97
N ARG A 135 -2.90 11.26 -15.05
CA ARG A 135 -3.21 11.79 -16.39
C ARG A 135 -2.09 12.63 -17.01
N GLY A 136 -0.83 12.33 -16.69
CA GLY A 136 0.32 13.09 -17.17
C GLY A 136 0.63 14.37 -16.38
N MET A 137 -0.07 14.61 -15.25
CA MET A 137 0.27 15.68 -14.31
C MET A 137 1.46 15.27 -13.45
N GLN A 138 2.62 15.74 -13.83
CA GLN A 138 3.91 15.34 -13.24
C GLN A 138 4.05 15.78 -11.79
N GLU A 139 3.61 17.01 -11.50
CA GLU A 139 3.65 17.61 -10.17
C GLU A 139 2.76 16.85 -9.18
N ASP A 140 1.56 16.45 -9.62
CA ASP A 140 0.66 15.65 -8.80
C ASP A 140 1.24 14.26 -8.53
N ASN A 141 1.84 13.63 -9.54
CA ASN A 141 2.48 12.34 -9.39
C ASN A 141 3.63 12.39 -8.40
N LEU A 142 4.52 13.41 -8.52
CA LEU A 142 5.60 13.63 -7.57
C LEU A 142 5.07 13.84 -6.16
N SER A 143 4.12 14.75 -5.97
CA SER A 143 3.53 15.07 -4.66
C SER A 143 2.96 13.82 -3.98
N HIS A 144 2.24 12.99 -4.74
CA HIS A 144 1.72 11.72 -4.23
C HIS A 144 2.82 10.71 -3.92
N THR A 145 3.83 10.59 -4.75
CA THR A 145 4.98 9.70 -4.55
C THR A 145 5.68 10.02 -3.23
N ILE A 146 6.02 11.28 -3.04
CA ILE A 146 6.70 11.76 -1.82
C ILE A 146 5.83 11.54 -0.58
N ARG A 147 4.53 11.85 -0.69
CA ARG A 147 3.60 11.68 0.42
C ARG A 147 3.42 10.21 0.82
N ILE A 148 3.30 9.31 -0.14
CA ILE A 148 3.05 7.88 0.11
C ILE A 148 4.31 7.19 0.62
N PHE A 149 5.46 7.41 -0.03
CA PHE A 149 6.66 6.62 0.21
C PHE A 149 7.68 7.30 1.14
N LEU A 150 7.66 8.62 1.24
CA LEU A 150 8.57 9.38 2.11
C LEU A 150 7.87 10.07 3.28
N GLY A 151 6.54 10.00 3.38
CA GLY A 151 5.77 10.57 4.48
C GLY A 151 5.83 12.10 4.58
N THR A 152 6.27 12.77 3.53
CA THR A 152 6.43 14.23 3.49
C THR A 152 5.41 14.86 2.54
N ARG A 153 4.85 16.00 2.92
CA ARG A 153 3.94 16.76 2.07
C ARG A 153 4.71 17.88 1.38
N LEU A 154 4.83 17.81 0.07
CA LEU A 154 5.53 18.80 -0.74
C LEU A 154 4.60 19.67 -1.61
N GLU A 155 3.29 19.47 -1.55
CA GLU A 155 2.34 20.16 -2.41
C GLU A 155 2.42 21.69 -2.30
N CYS A 156 2.76 22.21 -1.11
CA CYS A 156 2.95 23.66 -0.92
C CYS A 156 4.14 24.21 -1.75
N ALA A 157 5.19 23.39 -1.92
CA ALA A 157 6.37 23.79 -2.66
C ALA A 157 6.14 23.89 -4.19
N MET A 158 5.01 23.47 -4.70
CA MET A 158 4.60 23.66 -6.09
C MET A 158 4.45 25.16 -6.44
N CYS A 159 3.91 25.98 -5.52
CA CYS A 159 3.59 27.39 -5.79
C CYS A 159 4.58 28.37 -5.12
N HIS A 160 5.17 28.01 -3.99
CA HIS A 160 6.10 28.84 -3.23
C HIS A 160 6.99 27.96 -2.35
N ASN A 161 8.03 28.53 -1.72
CA ASN A 161 8.82 27.78 -0.75
C ASN A 161 7.92 27.25 0.37
N HIS A 162 8.18 26.01 0.82
CA HIS A 162 7.34 25.36 1.84
C HIS A 162 7.27 26.21 3.13
N PRO A 163 6.08 26.53 3.65
CA PRO A 163 5.94 27.51 4.75
C PRO A 163 6.40 26.95 6.12
N PHE A 164 6.49 25.62 6.28
CA PHE A 164 6.78 24.97 7.56
C PHE A 164 7.95 23.99 7.49
N ASP A 165 8.60 23.86 6.31
CA ASP A 165 9.71 22.93 6.10
C ASP A 165 10.76 23.57 5.19
N LYS A 166 11.92 22.97 5.09
CA LYS A 166 13.11 23.47 4.34
C LYS A 166 12.99 23.38 2.82
N TRP A 167 11.93 22.81 2.29
CA TRP A 167 11.78 22.57 0.85
C TRP A 167 11.51 23.87 0.09
N THR A 168 12.30 24.14 -0.93
CA THR A 168 12.11 25.28 -1.82
C THR A 168 11.28 24.88 -3.03
N GLN A 169 10.62 25.85 -3.66
CA GLN A 169 9.94 25.66 -4.95
C GLN A 169 10.89 25.09 -6.01
N LYS A 170 12.12 25.61 -6.05
CA LYS A 170 13.15 25.13 -6.98
C LYS A 170 13.41 23.63 -6.80
N GLN A 171 13.62 23.16 -5.58
CA GLN A 171 13.85 21.74 -5.27
C GLN A 171 12.64 20.87 -5.66
N PHE A 172 11.42 21.38 -5.50
CA PHE A 172 10.22 20.67 -5.96
C PHE A 172 10.26 20.41 -7.47
N TYR A 173 10.58 21.45 -8.28
CA TYR A 173 10.64 21.30 -9.73
C TYR A 173 11.87 20.50 -10.20
N GLU A 174 13.00 20.58 -9.50
CA GLU A 174 14.15 19.70 -9.74
C GLU A 174 13.77 18.21 -9.55
N MET A 175 12.99 17.90 -8.53
CA MET A 175 12.46 16.54 -8.33
C MET A 175 11.40 16.16 -9.37
N THR A 176 10.53 17.08 -9.78
CA THR A 176 9.52 16.86 -10.81
C THR A 176 10.15 16.45 -12.15
N ALA A 177 11.37 16.90 -12.43
CA ALA A 177 12.09 16.53 -13.64
C ALA A 177 12.28 15.02 -13.80
N PHE A 178 12.35 14.24 -12.71
CA PHE A 178 12.42 12.78 -12.77
C PHE A 178 11.12 12.13 -13.26
N THR A 179 9.99 12.84 -13.18
CA THR A 179 8.69 12.37 -13.66
C THR A 179 8.30 12.98 -15.00
N SER A 180 9.19 13.78 -15.62
CA SER A 180 8.89 14.53 -16.86
C SER A 180 8.61 13.65 -18.09
N GLY A 181 9.08 12.41 -18.11
CA GLY A 181 8.80 11.44 -19.18
C GLY A 181 7.35 10.95 -19.24
N ILE A 182 6.51 11.26 -18.25
CA ILE A 182 5.12 10.81 -18.13
C ILE A 182 4.20 11.55 -19.12
N GLY A 183 4.58 12.74 -19.60
CA GLY A 183 3.72 13.64 -20.38
C GLY A 183 3.28 13.13 -21.77
N ASN A 184 3.79 12.00 -22.25
CA ASN A 184 3.53 11.49 -23.60
C ASN A 184 2.95 10.06 -23.63
N VAL A 185 2.17 9.66 -22.64
CA VAL A 185 1.44 8.40 -22.70
C VAL A 185 0.31 8.51 -23.71
N ARG A 186 0.66 8.42 -25.00
CA ARG A 186 -0.31 8.11 -26.04
C ARG A 186 -0.58 6.62 -25.99
N LEU A 187 -1.67 6.24 -25.37
CA LEU A 187 -2.25 4.91 -25.55
C LEU A 187 -2.75 4.86 -27.00
N ARG A 188 -1.87 4.51 -27.92
CA ARG A 188 -2.29 4.17 -29.27
C ARG A 188 -3.03 2.85 -29.19
N ASP A 189 -4.32 2.91 -29.51
CA ASP A 189 -5.10 1.73 -29.84
C ASP A 189 -4.36 0.99 -30.98
N GLN A 190 -3.93 -0.23 -30.73
CA GLN A 190 -3.60 -1.22 -31.75
C GLN A 190 -4.66 -2.28 -31.73
#